data_b891a4f25f99879765c2b9bfd27a7b9c
#
_entry.id   b891a4f25f99879765c2b9bfd27a7b9c
#
_cell.length_a   1.000
_cell.length_b   1.000
_cell.length_c   1.000
_cell.angle_alpha   90.00
_cell.angle_beta   90.00
_cell.angle_gamma   90.00
#
_symmetry.space_group_name_H-M   'P 1'
#
loop_
_entity.id
_entity.type
_entity.pdbx_description
1 polymer ?
#
loop_
_entity_poly.entity_id
_entity_poly.type
_entity_poly.pdbx_seq_one_letter_code
_entity_poly.pdbx_strand_id
1 'polypeptide(L)'
;MHLYISSYYTCLGNLAELMTDWEHAIGFYECALRHNPYSINALSCIATLCSGREQFGKAIEYFKRILAIQEKNGEIWSPLGHCYLMMDNLQDAYHAYQQALYHLPNPKNPKLWYGIGILYDRYGSIEHAEEAFSAVMKMDPHFEKISEIYFRLGIIYKQQQKYDMSLQCFRYILHNPPPPLTEIDIWFQIGHVYEQQKEYEKAKDAYERVLADNSDHAKVLQQLGWLYHQPNTTFSNQSQAINFLTRSLKADGGDAQSWYLLGRCYMAEQNYNRAYEAYQQAVYRDARNPSFWCSIGVLYYQINQYRDALDAYSRAIRLNPYISEVWYDLGTLYESCSNQTQDALDAYQRASELDPSNPHIRQRLELLCKTQGSSR
;
A
#
# COMPACT_ATOMS: atom_id res chain seq x y z
N MET A 1 -30.62 46.80 11.93
CA MET A 1 -29.35 47.44 11.48
C MET A 1 -28.19 46.43 11.40
N HIS A 2 -27.85 45.70 12.47
CA HIS A 2 -26.73 44.74 12.48
C HIS A 2 -26.83 43.61 11.42
N LEU A 3 -28.03 43.11 11.13
CA LEU A 3 -28.23 42.06 10.12
C LEU A 3 -27.92 42.57 8.69
N TYR A 4 -28.31 43.79 8.37
CA TYR A 4 -27.98 44.39 7.06
C TYR A 4 -26.51 44.65 6.90
N ILE A 5 -25.82 45.05 7.98
CA ILE A 5 -24.36 45.28 7.98
C ILE A 5 -23.63 43.95 7.79
N SER A 6 -24.06 42.90 8.47
CA SER A 6 -23.50 41.54 8.29
C SER A 6 -23.68 41.02 6.86
N SER A 7 -24.87 41.21 6.26
CA SER A 7 -25.11 40.85 4.85
C SER A 7 -24.24 41.64 3.89
N TYR A 8 -24.04 42.93 4.12
CA TYR A 8 -23.18 43.80 3.31
C TYR A 8 -21.73 43.30 3.33
N TYR A 9 -21.16 43.00 4.51
CA TYR A 9 -19.81 42.44 4.61
C TYR A 9 -19.68 41.05 3.99
N THR A 10 -20.74 40.24 4.06
CA THR A 10 -20.73 38.93 3.36
C THR A 10 -20.68 39.14 1.84
N CYS A 11 -21.41 40.10 1.28
CA CYS A 11 -21.33 40.43 -0.15
C CYS A 11 -19.94 40.95 -0.55
N LEU A 12 -19.32 41.79 0.27
CA LEU A 12 -17.94 42.26 0.03
C LEU A 12 -16.94 41.09 0.07
N GLY A 13 -17.12 40.17 1.00
CA GLY A 13 -16.31 38.92 1.08
C GLY A 13 -16.43 38.08 -0.19
N ASN A 14 -17.65 37.86 -0.68
CA ASN A 14 -17.90 37.16 -1.94
C ASN A 14 -17.25 37.85 -3.14
N LEU A 15 -17.30 39.21 -3.19
CA LEU A 15 -16.65 39.95 -4.24
C LEU A 15 -15.13 39.82 -4.19
N ALA A 16 -14.53 39.93 -3.01
CA ALA A 16 -13.09 39.73 -2.82
C ALA A 16 -12.66 38.29 -3.20
N GLU A 17 -13.49 37.31 -2.90
CA GLU A 17 -13.26 35.90 -3.31
C GLU A 17 -13.26 35.74 -4.84
N LEU A 18 -14.20 36.38 -5.53
CA LEU A 18 -14.23 36.41 -7.00
C LEU A 18 -12.99 37.12 -7.60
N MET A 19 -12.43 38.09 -6.88
CA MET A 19 -11.18 38.77 -7.26
C MET A 19 -9.93 38.01 -6.86
N THR A 20 -10.06 36.79 -6.30
CA THR A 20 -8.99 35.97 -5.76
C THR A 20 -8.19 36.60 -4.62
N ASP A 21 -8.78 37.60 -3.95
CA ASP A 21 -8.19 38.27 -2.81
C ASP A 21 -8.68 37.66 -1.50
N TRP A 22 -8.05 36.53 -1.16
CA TRP A 22 -8.49 35.67 -0.09
C TRP A 22 -8.34 36.28 1.31
N GLU A 23 -7.33 37.15 1.52
CA GLU A 23 -7.09 37.77 2.83
C GLU A 23 -8.17 38.79 3.16
N HIS A 24 -8.50 39.63 2.20
CA HIS A 24 -9.59 40.58 2.35
C HIS A 24 -10.95 39.86 2.44
N ALA A 25 -11.15 38.78 1.68
CA ALA A 25 -12.37 37.96 1.77
C ALA A 25 -12.58 37.45 3.19
N ILE A 26 -11.57 36.85 3.80
CA ILE A 26 -11.62 36.39 5.20
C ILE A 26 -11.91 37.54 6.15
N GLY A 27 -11.22 38.66 5.99
CA GLY A 27 -11.43 39.85 6.83
C GLY A 27 -12.86 40.38 6.76
N PHE A 28 -13.48 40.41 5.57
CA PHE A 28 -14.88 40.80 5.40
C PHE A 28 -15.85 39.81 6.03
N TYR A 29 -15.62 38.51 5.87
CA TYR A 29 -16.45 37.49 6.52
C TYR A 29 -16.34 37.55 8.06
N GLU A 30 -15.15 37.80 8.61
CA GLU A 30 -14.97 38.00 10.05
C GLU A 30 -15.67 39.26 10.53
N CYS A 31 -15.65 40.36 9.76
CA CYS A 31 -16.43 41.54 10.05
C CYS A 31 -17.95 41.25 10.04
N ALA A 32 -18.42 40.46 9.06
CA ALA A 32 -19.80 40.01 9.04
C ALA A 32 -20.20 39.26 10.32
N LEU A 33 -19.31 38.38 10.79
CA LEU A 33 -19.51 37.57 12.02
C LEU A 33 -19.44 38.43 13.31
N ARG A 34 -18.69 39.54 13.33
CA ARG A 34 -18.71 40.49 14.46
C ARG A 34 -20.09 41.17 14.60
N HIS A 35 -20.79 41.41 13.49
CA HIS A 35 -22.14 42.02 13.52
C HIS A 35 -23.24 40.95 13.71
N ASN A 36 -23.06 39.75 13.21
CA ASN A 36 -23.96 38.61 13.40
C ASN A 36 -23.17 37.30 13.57
N PRO A 37 -22.84 36.89 14.81
CA PRO A 37 -22.06 35.66 15.08
C PRO A 37 -22.74 34.38 14.63
N TYR A 38 -24.04 34.40 14.35
CA TYR A 38 -24.85 33.25 13.93
C TYR A 38 -25.20 33.27 12.44
N SER A 39 -24.51 34.10 11.65
CA SER A 39 -24.72 34.16 10.20
C SER A 39 -24.17 32.90 9.54
N ILE A 40 -25.07 31.93 9.21
CA ILE A 40 -24.73 30.68 8.57
C ILE A 40 -24.01 30.93 7.24
N ASN A 41 -24.47 31.90 6.45
CA ASN A 41 -23.83 32.26 5.18
C ASN A 41 -22.36 32.66 5.37
N ALA A 42 -22.09 33.61 6.27
CA ALA A 42 -20.71 34.07 6.52
C ALA A 42 -19.83 32.91 7.09
N LEU A 43 -20.37 32.10 8.01
CA LEU A 43 -19.69 30.91 8.54
C LEU A 43 -19.38 29.89 7.45
N SER A 44 -20.31 29.64 6.53
CA SER A 44 -20.15 28.67 5.45
C SER A 44 -19.10 29.14 4.45
N CYS A 45 -19.16 30.44 4.03
CA CYS A 45 -18.18 31.00 3.11
C CYS A 45 -16.75 30.92 3.66
N ILE A 46 -16.54 31.33 4.93
CA ILE A 46 -15.21 31.30 5.53
C ILE A 46 -14.73 29.86 5.75
N ALA A 47 -15.62 28.93 6.13
CA ALA A 47 -15.27 27.51 6.30
C ALA A 47 -14.85 26.87 4.97
N THR A 48 -15.59 27.13 3.90
CA THR A 48 -15.28 26.63 2.54
C THR A 48 -13.96 27.21 2.03
N LEU A 49 -13.74 28.51 2.24
CA LEU A 49 -12.51 29.19 1.87
C LEU A 49 -11.30 28.61 2.63
N CYS A 50 -11.41 28.42 3.94
CA CYS A 50 -10.36 27.80 4.76
C CYS A 50 -10.08 26.38 4.31
N SER A 51 -11.11 25.59 4.00
CA SER A 51 -10.97 24.23 3.49
C SER A 51 -10.26 24.21 2.12
N GLY A 52 -10.62 25.09 1.21
CA GLY A 52 -9.97 25.23 -0.11
C GLY A 52 -8.50 25.66 -0.03
N ARG A 53 -8.10 26.33 1.04
CA ARG A 53 -6.71 26.73 1.33
C ARG A 53 -5.97 25.75 2.25
N GLU A 54 -6.48 24.55 2.42
CA GLU A 54 -5.89 23.51 3.26
C GLU A 54 -5.76 23.89 4.75
N GLN A 55 -6.46 24.94 5.20
CA GLN A 55 -6.52 25.32 6.62
C GLN A 55 -7.62 24.51 7.32
N PHE A 56 -7.52 23.20 7.29
CA PHE A 56 -8.58 22.27 7.73
C PHE A 56 -8.97 22.47 9.19
N GLY A 57 -8.02 22.76 10.09
CA GLY A 57 -8.31 22.99 11.50
C GLY A 57 -9.27 24.16 11.70
N LYS A 58 -9.05 25.31 11.02
CA LYS A 58 -9.95 26.45 11.08
C LYS A 58 -11.30 26.16 10.43
N ALA A 59 -11.28 25.46 9.29
CA ALA A 59 -12.51 25.08 8.60
C ALA A 59 -13.41 24.23 9.51
N ILE A 60 -12.84 23.28 10.24
CA ILE A 60 -13.55 22.43 11.22
C ILE A 60 -14.22 23.27 12.32
N GLU A 61 -13.54 24.29 12.84
CA GLU A 61 -14.11 25.15 13.87
C GLU A 61 -15.35 25.89 13.34
N TYR A 62 -15.29 26.44 12.13
CA TYR A 62 -16.42 27.12 11.52
C TYR A 62 -17.56 26.16 11.16
N PHE A 63 -17.29 24.99 10.62
CA PHE A 63 -18.32 23.97 10.36
C PHE A 63 -19.00 23.50 11.64
N LYS A 64 -18.26 23.30 12.72
CA LYS A 64 -18.85 22.97 14.05
C LYS A 64 -19.76 24.08 14.57
N ARG A 65 -19.41 25.36 14.35
CA ARG A 65 -20.28 26.48 14.73
C ARG A 65 -21.58 26.48 13.94
N ILE A 66 -21.56 26.12 12.64
CA ILE A 66 -22.77 25.99 11.84
C ILE A 66 -23.65 24.84 12.38
N LEU A 67 -23.04 23.70 12.66
CA LEU A 67 -23.77 22.53 13.19
C LEU A 67 -24.34 22.75 14.59
N ALA A 68 -23.72 23.61 15.40
CA ALA A 68 -24.30 24.04 16.68
C ALA A 68 -25.61 24.85 16.51
N ILE A 69 -25.80 25.49 15.34
CA ILE A 69 -27.02 26.22 14.99
C ILE A 69 -28.01 25.31 14.25
N GLN A 70 -27.51 24.47 13.35
CA GLN A 70 -28.27 23.56 12.48
C GLN A 70 -27.66 22.15 12.48
N GLU A 71 -27.91 21.41 13.56
CA GLU A 71 -27.33 20.06 13.75
C GLU A 71 -27.68 19.07 12.62
N LYS A 72 -28.88 19.18 12.05
CA LYS A 72 -29.40 18.28 11.00
C LYS A 72 -29.03 18.69 9.56
N ASN A 73 -28.05 19.59 9.40
CA ASN A 73 -27.64 20.03 8.08
C ASN A 73 -26.63 19.06 7.45
N GLY A 74 -27.11 18.07 6.68
CA GLY A 74 -26.28 17.08 6.00
C GLY A 74 -25.25 17.65 5.02
N GLU A 75 -25.55 18.82 4.42
CA GLU A 75 -24.62 19.47 3.50
C GLU A 75 -23.35 20.00 4.18
N ILE A 76 -23.43 20.31 5.48
CA ILE A 76 -22.28 20.75 6.28
C ILE A 76 -21.49 19.57 6.85
N TRP A 77 -22.16 18.47 7.16
CA TRP A 77 -21.49 17.26 7.64
C TRP A 77 -20.52 16.67 6.60
N SER A 78 -20.84 16.75 5.31
CA SER A 78 -19.99 16.23 4.24
C SER A 78 -18.63 16.96 4.15
N PRO A 79 -18.54 18.29 4.00
CA PRO A 79 -17.24 18.99 3.98
C PRO A 79 -16.50 18.92 5.33
N LEU A 80 -17.21 18.83 6.46
CA LEU A 80 -16.58 18.59 7.75
C LEU A 80 -15.87 17.22 7.77
N GLY A 81 -16.52 16.18 7.26
CA GLY A 81 -15.93 14.85 7.11
C GLY A 81 -14.68 14.88 6.23
N HIS A 82 -14.72 15.65 5.14
CA HIS A 82 -13.56 15.83 4.28
C HIS A 82 -12.39 16.52 5.00
N CYS A 83 -12.64 17.54 5.79
CA CYS A 83 -11.60 18.21 6.58
C CYS A 83 -10.96 17.27 7.59
N TYR A 84 -11.74 16.43 8.28
CA TYR A 84 -11.21 15.42 9.18
C TYR A 84 -10.37 14.36 8.44
N LEU A 85 -10.83 13.93 7.25
CA LEU A 85 -10.12 12.98 6.41
C LEU A 85 -8.74 13.50 5.98
N MET A 86 -8.67 14.79 5.63
CA MET A 86 -7.41 15.44 5.23
C MET A 86 -6.45 15.62 6.40
N MET A 87 -6.95 15.71 7.64
CA MET A 87 -6.16 15.72 8.88
C MET A 87 -5.83 14.33 9.41
N ASP A 88 -6.12 13.28 8.64
CA ASP A 88 -5.93 11.86 9.02
C ASP A 88 -6.71 11.43 10.27
N ASN A 89 -7.74 12.19 10.64
CA ASN A 89 -8.64 11.84 11.73
C ASN A 89 -9.80 10.99 11.18
N LEU A 90 -9.51 9.71 10.94
CA LEU A 90 -10.42 8.79 10.25
C LEU A 90 -11.71 8.53 11.06
N GLN A 91 -11.63 8.53 12.39
CA GLN A 91 -12.78 8.25 13.24
C GLN A 91 -13.83 9.37 13.18
N ASP A 92 -13.39 10.62 13.31
CA ASP A 92 -14.29 11.77 13.20
C ASP A 92 -14.79 11.96 11.76
N ALA A 93 -13.96 11.64 10.75
CA ALA A 93 -14.38 11.63 9.35
C ALA A 93 -15.51 10.62 9.11
N TYR A 94 -15.37 9.39 9.65
CA TYR A 94 -16.39 8.36 9.55
C TYR A 94 -17.71 8.82 10.18
N HIS A 95 -17.66 9.34 11.40
CA HIS A 95 -18.85 9.88 12.07
C HIS A 95 -19.51 11.00 11.27
N ALA A 96 -18.73 11.94 10.76
CA ALA A 96 -19.25 13.07 9.98
C ALA A 96 -19.93 12.60 8.67
N TYR A 97 -19.32 11.63 7.96
CA TYR A 97 -19.94 11.08 6.76
C TYR A 97 -21.19 10.25 7.05
N GLN A 98 -21.25 9.53 8.17
CA GLN A 98 -22.48 8.87 8.60
C GLN A 98 -23.60 9.89 8.84
N GLN A 99 -23.30 10.99 9.54
CA GLN A 99 -24.28 12.06 9.78
C GLN A 99 -24.71 12.73 8.47
N ALA A 100 -23.79 12.92 7.52
CA ALA A 100 -24.13 13.43 6.19
C ALA A 100 -25.13 12.52 5.48
N LEU A 101 -24.86 11.21 5.43
CA LEU A 101 -25.76 10.22 4.81
C LEU A 101 -27.12 10.13 5.51
N TYR A 102 -27.14 10.24 6.84
CA TYR A 102 -28.38 10.18 7.62
C TYR A 102 -29.29 11.40 7.39
N HIS A 103 -28.69 12.58 7.26
CA HIS A 103 -29.46 13.84 7.15
C HIS A 103 -29.75 14.27 5.69
N LEU A 104 -29.08 13.68 4.70
CA LEU A 104 -29.36 13.94 3.30
C LEU A 104 -30.44 12.99 2.77
N PRO A 105 -31.59 13.49 2.29
CA PRO A 105 -32.70 12.63 1.83
C PRO A 105 -32.34 11.86 0.54
N ASN A 106 -31.40 12.36 -0.23
CA ASN A 106 -30.88 11.70 -1.45
C ASN A 106 -29.42 12.07 -1.65
N PRO A 107 -28.49 11.25 -1.13
CA PRO A 107 -27.07 11.57 -1.16
C PRO A 107 -26.45 11.35 -2.56
N LYS A 108 -26.95 12.07 -3.57
CA LYS A 108 -26.41 12.08 -4.95
C LYS A 108 -25.30 13.13 -5.13
N ASN A 109 -24.45 13.30 -4.13
CA ASN A 109 -23.32 14.23 -4.21
C ASN A 109 -22.02 13.44 -4.50
N PRO A 110 -21.40 13.60 -5.68
CA PRO A 110 -20.17 12.90 -6.02
C PRO A 110 -19.02 13.15 -5.03
N LYS A 111 -18.91 14.38 -4.51
CA LYS A 111 -17.86 14.74 -3.53
C LYS A 111 -18.01 13.99 -2.21
N LEU A 112 -19.25 13.77 -1.76
CA LEU A 112 -19.54 12.98 -0.57
C LEU A 112 -19.07 11.52 -0.75
N TRP A 113 -19.50 10.87 -1.83
CA TRP A 113 -19.16 9.50 -2.13
C TRP A 113 -17.66 9.31 -2.42
N TYR A 114 -17.01 10.29 -3.03
CA TYR A 114 -15.56 10.30 -3.21
C TYR A 114 -14.84 10.31 -1.86
N GLY A 115 -15.25 11.18 -0.92
CA GLY A 115 -14.69 11.22 0.42
C GLY A 115 -14.91 9.91 1.20
N ILE A 116 -16.10 9.31 1.09
CA ILE A 116 -16.42 8.00 1.67
C ILE A 116 -15.53 6.91 1.06
N GLY A 117 -15.32 6.92 -0.26
CA GLY A 117 -14.44 5.99 -0.94
C GLY A 117 -13.00 6.05 -0.43
N ILE A 118 -12.44 7.26 -0.28
CA ILE A 118 -11.11 7.45 0.29
C ILE A 118 -11.04 6.98 1.74
N LEU A 119 -12.07 7.24 2.53
CA LEU A 119 -12.13 6.80 3.92
C LEU A 119 -12.06 5.28 4.02
N TYR A 120 -12.89 4.56 3.24
CA TYR A 120 -12.87 3.10 3.23
C TYR A 120 -11.55 2.52 2.69
N ASP A 121 -10.97 3.16 1.67
CA ASP A 121 -9.65 2.78 1.13
C ASP A 121 -8.57 2.87 2.22
N ARG A 122 -8.55 3.96 3.01
CA ARG A 122 -7.62 4.12 4.15
C ARG A 122 -7.87 3.13 5.30
N TYR A 123 -9.11 2.74 5.53
CA TYR A 123 -9.46 1.68 6.49
C TYR A 123 -9.14 0.26 5.99
N GLY A 124 -8.74 0.10 4.73
CA GLY A 124 -8.51 -1.20 4.11
C GLY A 124 -9.80 -1.96 3.78
N SER A 125 -10.96 -1.30 3.81
CA SER A 125 -12.25 -1.87 3.44
C SER A 125 -12.46 -1.75 1.94
N ILE A 126 -11.78 -2.62 1.20
CA ILE A 126 -11.60 -2.56 -0.26
C ILE A 126 -12.94 -2.64 -1.00
N GLU A 127 -13.86 -3.49 -0.56
CA GLU A 127 -15.17 -3.70 -1.21
C GLU A 127 -16.04 -2.44 -1.12
N HIS A 128 -16.12 -1.82 0.07
CA HIS A 128 -16.89 -0.59 0.27
C HIS A 128 -16.25 0.60 -0.46
N ALA A 129 -14.91 0.63 -0.54
CA ALA A 129 -14.21 1.65 -1.34
C ALA A 129 -14.55 1.51 -2.84
N GLU A 130 -14.54 0.29 -3.39
CA GLU A 130 -14.95 0.00 -4.76
C GLU A 130 -16.39 0.46 -5.04
N GLU A 131 -17.34 0.14 -4.15
CA GLU A 131 -18.74 0.54 -4.28
C GLU A 131 -18.89 2.07 -4.28
N ALA A 132 -18.21 2.75 -3.36
CA ALA A 132 -18.28 4.20 -3.25
C ALA A 132 -17.69 4.92 -4.49
N PHE A 133 -16.53 4.49 -4.96
CA PHE A 133 -15.93 5.05 -6.18
C PHE A 133 -16.75 4.74 -7.43
N SER A 134 -17.32 3.55 -7.54
CA SER A 134 -18.23 3.19 -8.62
C SER A 134 -19.50 4.04 -8.61
N ALA A 135 -20.01 4.39 -7.43
CA ALA A 135 -21.13 5.30 -7.30
C ALA A 135 -20.80 6.71 -7.82
N VAL A 136 -19.60 7.24 -7.53
CA VAL A 136 -19.15 8.52 -8.07
C VAL A 136 -19.13 8.51 -9.60
N MET A 137 -18.53 7.48 -10.20
CA MET A 137 -18.43 7.35 -11.66
C MET A 137 -19.78 7.27 -12.35
N LYS A 138 -20.78 6.64 -11.71
CA LYS A 138 -22.16 6.58 -12.22
C LYS A 138 -22.90 7.91 -12.10
N MET A 139 -22.63 8.67 -11.04
CA MET A 139 -23.28 9.98 -10.81
C MET A 139 -22.68 11.07 -11.67
N ASP A 140 -21.37 11.10 -11.80
CA ASP A 140 -20.65 12.12 -12.58
C ASP A 140 -19.42 11.51 -13.27
N PRO A 141 -19.56 11.07 -14.55
CA PRO A 141 -18.46 10.53 -15.34
C PRO A 141 -17.32 11.50 -15.61
N HIS A 142 -17.55 12.82 -15.42
CA HIS A 142 -16.57 13.88 -15.62
C HIS A 142 -16.11 14.51 -14.31
N PHE A 143 -16.27 13.80 -13.21
CA PHE A 143 -15.86 14.29 -11.90
C PHE A 143 -14.39 14.76 -11.91
N GLU A 144 -14.12 15.90 -11.26
CA GLU A 144 -12.80 16.56 -11.27
C GLU A 144 -11.64 15.64 -10.83
N LYS A 145 -11.91 14.66 -9.99
CA LYS A 145 -10.93 13.68 -9.46
C LYS A 145 -11.05 12.28 -10.11
N ILE A 146 -11.62 12.21 -11.31
CA ILE A 146 -11.87 10.92 -11.97
C ILE A 146 -10.59 10.11 -12.19
N SER A 147 -9.49 10.75 -12.57
CA SER A 147 -8.20 10.08 -12.76
C SER A 147 -7.66 9.48 -11.45
N GLU A 148 -7.86 10.17 -10.33
CA GLU A 148 -7.50 9.64 -9.00
C GLU A 148 -8.37 8.42 -8.63
N ILE A 149 -9.67 8.46 -8.94
CA ILE A 149 -10.58 7.32 -8.73
C ILE A 149 -10.10 6.12 -9.54
N TYR A 150 -9.79 6.27 -10.82
CA TYR A 150 -9.27 5.19 -11.65
C TYR A 150 -7.96 4.63 -11.11
N PHE A 151 -7.05 5.47 -10.62
CA PHE A 151 -5.82 5.01 -9.99
C PHE A 151 -6.08 4.15 -8.76
N ARG A 152 -6.95 4.62 -7.85
CA ARG A 152 -7.32 3.89 -6.63
C ARG A 152 -8.05 2.58 -6.96
N LEU A 153 -9.01 2.61 -7.88
CA LEU A 153 -9.68 1.40 -8.36
C LEU A 153 -8.69 0.42 -9.00
N GLY A 154 -7.71 0.90 -9.75
CA GLY A 154 -6.64 0.06 -10.29
C GLY A 154 -5.86 -0.68 -9.21
N ILE A 155 -5.53 -0.01 -8.11
CA ILE A 155 -4.88 -0.63 -6.94
C ILE A 155 -5.82 -1.61 -6.24
N ILE A 156 -7.09 -1.22 -6.01
CA ILE A 156 -8.12 -2.07 -5.38
C ILE A 156 -8.32 -3.36 -6.20
N TYR A 157 -8.51 -3.26 -7.51
CA TYR A 157 -8.69 -4.43 -8.37
C TYR A 157 -7.44 -5.32 -8.41
N LYS A 158 -6.24 -4.74 -8.34
CA LYS A 158 -5.01 -5.50 -8.20
C LYS A 158 -4.99 -6.32 -6.91
N GLN A 159 -5.39 -5.74 -5.78
CA GLN A 159 -5.48 -6.44 -4.49
C GLN A 159 -6.54 -7.56 -4.48
N GLN A 160 -7.65 -7.34 -5.18
CA GLN A 160 -8.72 -8.32 -5.37
C GLN A 160 -8.39 -9.40 -6.42
N GLN A 161 -7.20 -9.35 -7.02
CA GLN A 161 -6.78 -10.23 -8.12
C GLN A 161 -7.64 -10.11 -9.40
N LYS A 162 -8.39 -9.01 -9.54
CA LYS A 162 -9.15 -8.66 -10.75
C LYS A 162 -8.23 -7.90 -11.73
N TYR A 163 -7.23 -8.59 -12.23
CA TYR A 163 -6.11 -7.97 -12.96
C TYR A 163 -6.52 -7.25 -14.25
N ASP A 164 -7.47 -7.81 -15.02
CA ASP A 164 -7.93 -7.18 -16.26
C ASP A 164 -8.61 -5.84 -16.00
N MET A 165 -9.41 -5.73 -14.94
CA MET A 165 -10.05 -4.49 -14.52
C MET A 165 -9.01 -3.47 -14.04
N SER A 166 -8.01 -3.94 -13.30
CA SER A 166 -6.88 -3.13 -12.86
C SER A 166 -6.13 -2.52 -14.04
N LEU A 167 -5.79 -3.34 -15.05
CA LEU A 167 -5.12 -2.88 -16.26
C LEU A 167 -5.97 -1.89 -17.07
N GLN A 168 -7.29 -2.09 -17.15
CA GLN A 168 -8.19 -1.12 -17.81
C GLN A 168 -8.14 0.23 -17.11
N CYS A 169 -8.19 0.25 -15.78
CA CYS A 169 -8.11 1.49 -15.00
C CYS A 169 -6.79 2.22 -15.24
N PHE A 170 -5.64 1.52 -15.16
CA PHE A 170 -4.34 2.14 -15.37
C PHE A 170 -4.14 2.62 -16.82
N ARG A 171 -4.60 1.87 -17.81
CA ARG A 171 -4.53 2.30 -19.21
C ARG A 171 -5.37 3.55 -19.49
N TYR A 172 -6.51 3.70 -18.84
CA TYR A 172 -7.36 4.88 -18.99
C TYR A 172 -6.63 6.16 -18.56
N ILE A 173 -5.84 6.11 -17.46
CA ILE A 173 -5.13 7.26 -16.92
C ILE A 173 -3.69 7.38 -17.39
N LEU A 174 -3.21 6.50 -18.27
CA LEU A 174 -1.81 6.41 -18.67
C LEU A 174 -1.28 7.75 -19.21
N HIS A 175 -2.06 8.40 -20.08
CA HIS A 175 -1.67 9.68 -20.70
C HIS A 175 -2.15 10.91 -19.93
N ASN A 176 -2.94 10.72 -18.88
CA ASN A 176 -3.40 11.79 -18.00
C ASN A 176 -3.45 11.30 -16.54
N PRO A 177 -2.28 11.00 -15.96
CA PRO A 177 -2.20 10.52 -14.59
C PRO A 177 -2.64 11.60 -13.59
N PRO A 178 -3.20 11.21 -12.44
CA PRO A 178 -3.59 12.16 -11.40
C PRO A 178 -2.33 12.76 -10.75
N PRO A 179 -2.27 14.11 -10.57
CA PRO A 179 -1.15 14.73 -9.87
C PRO A 179 -1.01 14.20 -8.42
N PRO A 180 0.19 13.98 -7.87
CA PRO A 180 1.52 14.27 -8.43
C PRO A 180 2.13 13.15 -9.29
N LEU A 181 1.37 12.10 -9.62
CA LEU A 181 1.86 10.93 -10.36
C LEU A 181 2.17 11.29 -11.82
N THR A 182 3.09 10.53 -12.39
CA THR A 182 3.53 10.64 -13.77
C THR A 182 3.17 9.39 -14.57
N GLU A 183 3.32 9.43 -15.89
CA GLU A 183 3.14 8.26 -16.76
C GLU A 183 4.06 7.09 -16.34
N ILE A 184 5.26 7.40 -15.84
CA ILE A 184 6.23 6.42 -15.33
C ILE A 184 5.65 5.63 -14.14
N ASP A 185 4.98 6.33 -13.21
CA ASP A 185 4.37 5.68 -12.04
C ASP A 185 3.24 4.73 -12.46
N ILE A 186 2.49 5.10 -13.51
CA ILE A 186 1.45 4.23 -14.05
C ILE A 186 2.04 2.99 -14.74
N TRP A 187 3.10 3.16 -15.54
CA TRP A 187 3.81 2.02 -16.15
C TRP A 187 4.39 1.08 -15.09
N PHE A 188 4.88 1.62 -13.98
CA PHE A 188 5.33 0.79 -12.86
C PHE A 188 4.19 -0.07 -12.28
N GLN A 189 3.00 0.52 -12.09
CA GLN A 189 1.83 -0.23 -11.61
C GLN A 189 1.37 -1.29 -12.63
N ILE A 190 1.36 -0.96 -13.92
CA ILE A 190 1.03 -1.92 -14.99
C ILE A 190 2.02 -3.09 -14.98
N GLY A 191 3.32 -2.83 -14.87
CA GLY A 191 4.35 -3.87 -14.75
C GLY A 191 4.10 -4.78 -13.56
N HIS A 192 3.75 -4.21 -12.42
CA HIS A 192 3.45 -4.97 -11.19
C HIS A 192 2.20 -5.84 -11.33
N VAL A 193 1.17 -5.37 -12.05
CA VAL A 193 -0.03 -6.19 -12.32
C VAL A 193 0.32 -7.38 -13.22
N TYR A 194 1.09 -7.17 -14.28
CA TYR A 194 1.55 -8.26 -15.16
C TYR A 194 2.42 -9.27 -14.40
N GLU A 195 3.27 -8.81 -13.49
CA GLU A 195 4.08 -9.68 -12.64
C GLU A 195 3.19 -10.59 -11.78
N GLN A 196 2.14 -10.05 -11.16
CA GLN A 196 1.17 -10.83 -10.37
C GLN A 196 0.35 -11.81 -11.22
N GLN A 197 0.07 -11.47 -12.47
CA GLN A 197 -0.53 -12.39 -13.46
C GLN A 197 0.45 -13.47 -13.92
N LYS A 198 1.72 -13.40 -13.55
CA LYS A 198 2.82 -14.24 -14.05
C LYS A 198 3.09 -14.06 -15.56
N GLU A 199 2.65 -12.96 -16.13
CA GLU A 199 2.96 -12.55 -17.50
C GLU A 199 4.29 -11.78 -17.54
N TYR A 200 5.37 -12.47 -17.25
CA TYR A 200 6.68 -11.88 -16.99
C TYR A 200 7.28 -11.10 -18.15
N GLU A 201 7.03 -11.51 -19.40
CA GLU A 201 7.47 -10.76 -20.61
C GLU A 201 6.83 -9.37 -20.65
N LYS A 202 5.51 -9.28 -20.44
CA LYS A 202 4.81 -7.99 -20.43
C LYS A 202 5.22 -7.12 -19.24
N ALA A 203 5.47 -7.76 -18.07
CA ALA A 203 5.99 -7.06 -16.91
C ALA A 203 7.36 -6.43 -17.20
N LYS A 204 8.26 -7.20 -17.81
CA LYS A 204 9.58 -6.73 -18.26
C LYS A 204 9.46 -5.54 -19.20
N ASP A 205 8.64 -5.65 -20.27
CA ASP A 205 8.43 -4.57 -21.22
C ASP A 205 7.92 -3.27 -20.56
N ALA A 206 7.01 -3.39 -19.59
CA ALA A 206 6.51 -2.25 -18.85
C ALA A 206 7.58 -1.60 -17.97
N TYR A 207 8.40 -2.41 -17.29
CA TYR A 207 9.49 -1.92 -16.46
C TYR A 207 10.63 -1.31 -17.30
N GLU A 208 10.94 -1.85 -18.47
CA GLU A 208 11.93 -1.29 -19.37
C GLU A 208 11.52 0.09 -19.89
N ARG A 209 10.22 0.34 -20.08
CA ARG A 209 9.71 1.69 -20.42
C ARG A 209 9.97 2.69 -19.29
N VAL A 210 9.79 2.28 -18.03
CA VAL A 210 10.13 3.13 -16.89
C VAL A 210 11.64 3.46 -16.89
N LEU A 211 12.50 2.48 -17.16
CA LEU A 211 13.96 2.69 -17.20
C LEU A 211 14.43 3.51 -18.40
N ALA A 212 13.66 3.57 -19.49
CA ALA A 212 13.99 4.44 -20.63
C ALA A 212 13.93 5.92 -20.24
N ASP A 213 13.02 6.31 -19.34
CA ASP A 213 12.88 7.67 -18.84
C ASP A 213 13.73 7.93 -17.59
N ASN A 214 13.77 6.95 -16.68
CA ASN A 214 14.55 7.02 -15.44
C ASN A 214 15.40 5.74 -15.27
N SER A 215 16.63 5.80 -15.76
CA SER A 215 17.58 4.66 -15.77
C SER A 215 17.95 4.15 -14.37
N ASP A 216 17.79 4.96 -13.34
CA ASP A 216 18.20 4.68 -11.96
C ASP A 216 17.01 4.52 -11.01
N HIS A 217 15.85 4.17 -11.55
CA HIS A 217 14.65 3.90 -10.73
C HIS A 217 14.84 2.63 -9.89
N ALA A 218 15.23 2.79 -8.62
CA ALA A 218 15.65 1.71 -7.73
C ALA A 218 14.65 0.54 -7.66
N LYS A 219 13.35 0.82 -7.48
CA LYS A 219 12.32 -0.22 -7.37
C LYS A 219 12.12 -1.01 -8.66
N VAL A 220 12.19 -0.37 -9.82
CA VAL A 220 12.08 -1.06 -11.11
C VAL A 220 13.29 -1.93 -11.37
N LEU A 221 14.49 -1.43 -11.05
CA LEU A 221 15.72 -2.23 -11.12
C LEU A 221 15.65 -3.46 -10.21
N GLN A 222 15.08 -3.32 -9.00
CA GLN A 222 14.82 -4.43 -8.09
C GLN A 222 13.90 -5.47 -8.72
N GLN A 223 12.75 -5.04 -9.28
CA GLN A 223 11.77 -5.95 -9.87
C GLN A 223 12.35 -6.67 -11.11
N LEU A 224 13.07 -5.95 -11.97
CA LEU A 224 13.77 -6.58 -13.11
C LEU A 224 14.81 -7.59 -12.62
N GLY A 225 15.59 -7.25 -11.60
CA GLY A 225 16.53 -8.19 -10.99
C GLY A 225 15.84 -9.47 -10.52
N TRP A 226 14.69 -9.33 -9.88
CA TRP A 226 13.87 -10.48 -9.48
C TRP A 226 13.35 -11.28 -10.68
N LEU A 227 12.82 -10.63 -11.71
CA LEU A 227 12.31 -11.31 -12.92
C LEU A 227 13.39 -12.09 -13.64
N TYR A 228 14.58 -11.51 -13.80
CA TYR A 228 15.72 -12.19 -14.45
C TYR A 228 16.27 -13.36 -13.60
N HIS A 229 16.05 -13.35 -12.30
CA HIS A 229 16.41 -14.45 -11.41
C HIS A 229 15.44 -15.64 -11.52
N GLN A 230 14.18 -15.43 -11.94
CA GLN A 230 13.17 -16.47 -12.02
C GLN A 230 13.54 -17.53 -13.07
N PRO A 231 13.62 -18.84 -12.71
CA PRO A 231 14.00 -19.88 -13.65
C PRO A 231 12.95 -20.14 -14.75
N ASN A 232 11.70 -19.72 -14.48
CA ASN A 232 10.56 -19.99 -15.37
C ASN A 232 10.34 -18.93 -16.44
N THR A 233 11.23 -17.95 -16.58
CA THR A 233 11.17 -16.92 -17.60
C THR A 233 12.04 -17.29 -18.80
N THR A 234 11.60 -16.92 -20.01
CA THR A 234 12.36 -17.17 -21.26
C THR A 234 13.67 -16.37 -21.31
N PHE A 235 13.73 -15.27 -20.54
CA PHE A 235 14.88 -14.35 -20.45
C PHE A 235 15.69 -14.53 -19.16
N SER A 236 15.49 -15.63 -18.41
CA SER A 236 16.23 -15.88 -17.17
C SER A 236 17.75 -15.76 -17.39
N ASN A 237 18.38 -14.88 -16.62
CA ASN A 237 19.81 -14.64 -16.69
C ASN A 237 20.35 -14.11 -15.37
N GLN A 238 21.10 -14.97 -14.68
CA GLN A 238 21.58 -14.67 -13.33
C GLN A 238 22.54 -13.48 -13.29
N SER A 239 23.43 -13.34 -14.28
CA SER A 239 24.37 -12.21 -14.37
C SER A 239 23.64 -10.88 -14.57
N GLN A 240 22.57 -10.87 -15.37
CA GLN A 240 21.73 -9.68 -15.55
C GLN A 240 20.94 -9.36 -14.26
N ALA A 241 20.42 -10.36 -13.56
CA ALA A 241 19.76 -10.19 -12.28
C ALA A 241 20.67 -9.49 -11.26
N ILE A 242 21.91 -9.96 -11.13
CA ILE A 242 22.93 -9.36 -10.25
C ILE A 242 23.24 -7.92 -10.68
N ASN A 243 23.35 -7.65 -11.98
CA ASN A 243 23.61 -6.30 -12.49
C ASN A 243 22.47 -5.34 -12.13
N PHE A 244 21.20 -5.73 -12.37
CA PHE A 244 20.05 -4.90 -12.03
C PHE A 244 19.95 -4.65 -10.52
N LEU A 245 20.14 -5.66 -9.68
CA LEU A 245 20.11 -5.52 -8.23
C LEU A 245 21.26 -4.66 -7.70
N THR A 246 22.45 -4.78 -8.29
CA THR A 246 23.59 -3.93 -7.93
C THR A 246 23.34 -2.46 -8.31
N ARG A 247 22.70 -2.21 -9.44
CA ARG A 247 22.27 -0.85 -9.83
C ARG A 247 21.18 -0.33 -8.92
N SER A 248 20.20 -1.17 -8.55
CA SER A 248 19.16 -0.82 -7.56
C SER A 248 19.79 -0.36 -6.25
N LEU A 249 20.77 -1.10 -5.74
CA LEU A 249 21.48 -0.78 -4.50
C LEU A 249 22.40 0.45 -4.60
N LYS A 250 22.87 0.80 -5.80
CA LYS A 250 23.58 2.07 -6.00
C LYS A 250 22.64 3.27 -5.92
N ALA A 251 21.39 3.11 -6.40
CA ALA A 251 20.38 4.14 -6.34
C ALA A 251 19.75 4.24 -4.93
N ASP A 252 19.50 3.10 -4.28
CA ASP A 252 18.97 3.01 -2.91
C ASP A 252 19.68 1.90 -2.13
N GLY A 253 20.77 2.23 -1.48
CA GLY A 253 21.54 1.30 -0.64
C GLY A 253 20.84 0.91 0.66
N GLY A 254 19.75 1.58 1.02
CA GLY A 254 18.94 1.32 2.21
C GLY A 254 17.95 0.17 2.06
N ASP A 255 17.66 -0.26 0.84
CA ASP A 255 16.61 -1.27 0.57
C ASP A 255 17.04 -2.68 0.95
N ALA A 256 16.51 -3.18 2.07
CA ALA A 256 16.80 -4.52 2.59
C ALA A 256 16.40 -5.63 1.61
N GLN A 257 15.31 -5.43 0.85
CA GLN A 257 14.80 -6.42 -0.08
C GLN A 257 15.73 -6.61 -1.28
N SER A 258 16.34 -5.55 -1.81
CA SER A 258 17.34 -5.63 -2.88
C SER A 258 18.58 -6.39 -2.44
N TRP A 259 19.06 -6.17 -1.20
CA TRP A 259 20.15 -6.94 -0.63
C TRP A 259 19.81 -8.42 -0.49
N TYR A 260 18.59 -8.72 -0.03
CA TYR A 260 18.11 -10.10 0.09
C TYR A 260 18.04 -10.81 -1.28
N LEU A 261 17.47 -10.16 -2.29
CA LEU A 261 17.40 -10.71 -3.64
C LEU A 261 18.78 -10.94 -4.26
N LEU A 262 19.71 -10.01 -4.02
CA LEU A 262 21.11 -10.17 -4.46
C LEU A 262 21.76 -11.38 -3.78
N GLY A 263 21.53 -11.59 -2.50
CA GLY A 263 21.97 -12.79 -1.78
C GLY A 263 21.43 -14.06 -2.40
N ARG A 264 20.13 -14.11 -2.76
CA ARG A 264 19.52 -15.25 -3.46
C ARG A 264 20.18 -15.51 -4.82
N CYS A 265 20.51 -14.45 -5.56
CA CYS A 265 21.22 -14.57 -6.82
C CYS A 265 22.61 -15.21 -6.63
N TYR A 266 23.36 -14.78 -5.62
CA TYR A 266 24.66 -15.40 -5.31
C TYR A 266 24.55 -16.83 -4.78
N MET A 267 23.47 -17.18 -4.07
CA MET A 267 23.18 -18.56 -3.68
C MET A 267 22.98 -19.46 -4.90
N ALA A 268 22.24 -18.99 -5.92
CA ALA A 268 22.05 -19.74 -7.16
C ALA A 268 23.36 -19.95 -7.94
N GLU A 269 24.31 -19.04 -7.84
CA GLU A 269 25.68 -19.18 -8.38
C GLU A 269 26.63 -19.98 -7.45
N GLN A 270 26.13 -20.47 -6.30
CA GLN A 270 26.94 -21.12 -5.27
C GLN A 270 28.08 -20.26 -4.71
N ASN A 271 27.96 -18.94 -4.85
CA ASN A 271 28.91 -17.98 -4.29
C ASN A 271 28.51 -17.63 -2.85
N TYR A 272 28.74 -18.57 -1.94
CA TYR A 272 28.24 -18.49 -0.56
C TYR A 272 28.82 -17.30 0.23
N ASN A 273 30.05 -16.89 -0.06
CA ASN A 273 30.66 -15.74 0.61
C ASN A 273 29.94 -14.45 0.33
N ARG A 274 29.70 -14.16 -0.97
CA ARG A 274 28.95 -12.97 -1.40
C ARG A 274 27.48 -13.04 -0.99
N ALA A 275 26.88 -14.24 -1.02
CA ALA A 275 25.53 -14.45 -0.55
C ALA A 275 25.40 -14.08 0.92
N TYR A 276 26.35 -14.51 1.75
CA TYR A 276 26.38 -14.20 3.18
C TYR A 276 26.50 -12.69 3.44
N GLU A 277 27.44 -12.02 2.75
CA GLU A 277 27.60 -10.56 2.85
C GLU A 277 26.30 -9.82 2.52
N ALA A 278 25.64 -10.23 1.41
CA ALA A 278 24.38 -9.63 0.99
C ALA A 278 23.24 -9.88 2.00
N TYR A 279 23.10 -11.09 2.52
CA TYR A 279 22.10 -11.40 3.54
C TYR A 279 22.38 -10.68 4.86
N GLN A 280 23.64 -10.53 5.27
CA GLN A 280 23.99 -9.71 6.44
C GLN A 280 23.55 -8.25 6.25
N GLN A 281 23.74 -7.69 5.04
CA GLN A 281 23.30 -6.34 4.74
C GLN A 281 21.76 -6.22 4.78
N ALA A 282 21.03 -7.24 4.35
CA ALA A 282 19.57 -7.28 4.45
C ALA A 282 19.11 -7.31 5.91
N VAL A 283 19.68 -8.19 6.73
CA VAL A 283 19.36 -8.30 8.17
C VAL A 283 19.76 -7.05 8.96
N TYR A 284 20.87 -6.41 8.62
CA TYR A 284 21.28 -5.16 9.26
C TYR A 284 20.23 -4.06 9.10
N ARG A 285 19.55 -4.02 7.96
CA ARG A 285 18.50 -3.04 7.66
C ARG A 285 17.13 -3.42 8.20
N ASP A 286 16.81 -4.71 8.15
CA ASP A 286 15.56 -5.25 8.68
C ASP A 286 15.79 -6.60 9.38
N ALA A 287 16.16 -6.53 10.65
CA ALA A 287 16.39 -7.71 11.49
C ALA A 287 15.10 -8.46 11.87
N ARG A 288 13.92 -7.88 11.61
CA ARG A 288 12.62 -8.46 11.99
C ARG A 288 12.00 -9.31 10.88
N ASN A 289 12.62 -9.37 9.70
CA ASN A 289 12.11 -10.18 8.61
C ASN A 289 12.53 -11.65 8.78
N PRO A 290 11.60 -12.58 9.03
CA PRO A 290 11.92 -13.99 9.25
C PRO A 290 12.49 -14.68 8.01
N SER A 291 12.11 -14.23 6.79
CA SER A 291 12.59 -14.81 5.54
C SER A 291 14.09 -14.60 5.34
N PHE A 292 14.63 -13.49 5.84
CA PHE A 292 16.08 -13.22 5.76
C PHE A 292 16.86 -14.20 6.63
N TRP A 293 16.38 -14.44 7.86
CA TRP A 293 16.99 -15.42 8.77
C TRP A 293 16.87 -16.85 8.25
N CYS A 294 15.72 -17.20 7.65
CA CYS A 294 15.55 -18.50 6.99
C CYS A 294 16.61 -18.70 5.89
N SER A 295 16.79 -17.73 5.00
CA SER A 295 17.76 -17.83 3.90
C SER A 295 19.22 -17.91 4.39
N ILE A 296 19.55 -17.23 5.49
CA ILE A 296 20.84 -17.39 6.17
C ILE A 296 20.99 -18.82 6.72
N GLY A 297 19.93 -19.38 7.29
CA GLY A 297 19.91 -20.76 7.76
C GLY A 297 20.17 -21.77 6.61
N VAL A 298 19.51 -21.56 5.47
CA VAL A 298 19.74 -22.37 4.25
C VAL A 298 21.19 -22.26 3.78
N LEU A 299 21.76 -21.06 3.79
CA LEU A 299 23.16 -20.83 3.42
C LEU A 299 24.10 -21.60 4.35
N TYR A 300 23.94 -21.47 5.68
CA TYR A 300 24.75 -22.20 6.65
C TYR A 300 24.61 -23.70 6.51
N TYR A 301 23.40 -24.20 6.23
CA TYR A 301 23.15 -25.61 5.94
C TYR A 301 23.96 -26.09 4.72
N GLN A 302 23.97 -25.32 3.62
CA GLN A 302 24.69 -25.66 2.39
C GLN A 302 26.22 -25.74 2.58
N ILE A 303 26.76 -24.96 3.50
CA ILE A 303 28.21 -24.99 3.84
C ILE A 303 28.51 -25.90 5.05
N ASN A 304 27.56 -26.74 5.47
CA ASN A 304 27.67 -27.70 6.57
C ASN A 304 27.93 -27.08 7.96
N GLN A 305 27.56 -25.79 8.14
CA GLN A 305 27.60 -25.09 9.44
C GLN A 305 26.26 -25.28 10.17
N TYR A 306 25.96 -26.49 10.60
CA TYR A 306 24.65 -26.88 11.12
C TYR A 306 24.24 -26.15 12.41
N ARG A 307 25.20 -25.78 13.28
CA ARG A 307 24.91 -25.03 14.50
C ARG A 307 24.44 -23.60 14.22
N ASP A 308 25.08 -22.95 13.27
CA ASP A 308 24.72 -21.60 12.85
C ASP A 308 23.40 -21.61 12.06
N ALA A 309 23.16 -22.67 11.27
CA ALA A 309 21.88 -22.88 10.60
C ALA A 309 20.74 -23.04 11.63
N LEU A 310 20.93 -23.80 12.70
CA LEU A 310 19.95 -23.97 13.78
C LEU A 310 19.63 -22.66 14.49
N ASP A 311 20.64 -21.84 14.77
CA ASP A 311 20.43 -20.51 15.38
C ASP A 311 19.63 -19.58 14.47
N ALA A 312 19.96 -19.56 13.17
CA ALA A 312 19.26 -18.76 12.18
C ALA A 312 17.78 -19.18 12.03
N TYR A 313 17.49 -20.47 11.89
CA TYR A 313 16.11 -20.98 11.83
C TYR A 313 15.34 -20.72 13.12
N SER A 314 15.98 -20.86 14.28
CA SER A 314 15.37 -20.56 15.58
C SER A 314 15.00 -19.08 15.71
N ARG A 315 15.80 -18.17 15.14
CA ARG A 315 15.48 -16.74 15.08
C ARG A 315 14.29 -16.48 14.14
N ALA A 316 14.26 -17.12 12.97
CA ALA A 316 13.15 -17.00 12.04
C ALA A 316 11.83 -17.46 12.68
N ILE A 317 11.82 -18.59 13.38
CA ILE A 317 10.65 -19.14 14.10
C ILE A 317 10.20 -18.19 15.23
N ARG A 318 11.14 -17.62 16.00
CA ARG A 318 10.79 -16.66 17.05
C ARG A 318 10.12 -15.39 16.49
N LEU A 319 10.51 -14.97 15.29
CA LEU A 319 9.92 -13.80 14.63
C LEU A 319 8.54 -14.14 14.05
N ASN A 320 8.40 -15.29 13.42
CA ASN A 320 7.13 -15.79 12.90
C ASN A 320 7.08 -17.33 12.92
N PRO A 321 6.36 -17.94 13.87
CA PRO A 321 6.24 -19.38 14.00
C PRO A 321 5.29 -20.03 12.99
N TYR A 322 4.63 -19.26 12.12
CA TYR A 322 3.61 -19.76 11.20
C TYR A 322 4.11 -19.94 9.76
N ILE A 323 5.42 -19.87 9.53
CA ILE A 323 6.03 -20.11 8.21
C ILE A 323 6.37 -21.59 8.08
N SER A 324 5.61 -22.33 7.28
CA SER A 324 5.79 -23.77 7.05
C SER A 324 7.19 -24.13 6.50
N GLU A 325 7.72 -23.30 5.61
CA GLU A 325 9.03 -23.49 4.98
C GLU A 325 10.17 -23.54 6.01
N VAL A 326 10.14 -22.65 7.02
CA VAL A 326 11.18 -22.63 8.05
C VAL A 326 11.18 -23.90 8.89
N TRP A 327 10.00 -24.43 9.21
CA TRP A 327 9.85 -25.71 9.92
C TRP A 327 10.30 -26.90 9.07
N TYR A 328 10.03 -26.85 7.76
CA TYR A 328 10.51 -27.86 6.82
C TYR A 328 12.03 -27.86 6.74
N ASP A 329 12.67 -26.71 6.59
CA ASP A 329 14.13 -26.55 6.53
C ASP A 329 14.79 -26.99 7.84
N LEU A 330 14.18 -26.66 8.98
CA LEU A 330 14.63 -27.13 10.29
C LEU A 330 14.54 -28.66 10.40
N GLY A 331 13.46 -29.26 9.91
CA GLY A 331 13.32 -30.71 9.85
C GLY A 331 14.42 -31.37 9.00
N THR A 332 14.75 -30.77 7.86
CA THR A 332 15.84 -31.22 6.99
C THR A 332 17.21 -31.10 7.68
N LEU A 333 17.41 -30.04 8.46
CA LEU A 333 18.61 -29.89 9.27
C LEU A 333 18.75 -30.99 10.32
N TYR A 334 17.69 -31.28 11.09
CA TYR A 334 17.68 -32.33 12.11
C TYR A 334 17.87 -33.71 11.51
N GLU A 335 17.28 -33.96 10.34
CA GLU A 335 17.47 -35.24 9.61
C GLU A 335 18.92 -35.45 9.18
N SER A 336 19.65 -34.38 8.82
CA SER A 336 21.08 -34.43 8.49
C SER A 336 21.97 -34.67 9.72
N CYS A 337 21.43 -34.46 10.92
CA CYS A 337 22.12 -34.72 12.18
C CYS A 337 21.74 -36.13 12.71
N SER A 338 22.66 -37.08 12.66
CA SER A 338 22.46 -38.54 12.79
C SER A 338 21.68 -39.04 14.03
N ASN A 339 21.33 -38.24 15.02
CA ASN A 339 20.63 -38.65 16.25
C ASN A 339 19.37 -37.82 16.58
N GLN A 340 18.85 -37.01 15.65
CA GLN A 340 17.73 -36.08 15.92
C GLN A 340 16.50 -36.42 15.08
N THR A 341 16.23 -37.69 14.85
CA THR A 341 15.10 -38.13 14.00
C THR A 341 13.74 -37.74 14.58
N GLN A 342 13.61 -37.74 15.93
CA GLN A 342 12.35 -37.31 16.56
C GLN A 342 12.12 -35.80 16.37
N ASP A 343 13.16 -34.99 16.57
CA ASP A 343 13.08 -33.54 16.36
C ASP A 343 12.76 -33.22 14.90
N ALA A 344 13.29 -33.98 13.94
CA ALA A 344 12.96 -33.88 12.53
C ALA A 344 11.49 -34.17 12.24
N LEU A 345 10.94 -35.26 12.85
CA LEU A 345 9.51 -35.57 12.73
C LEU A 345 8.62 -34.48 13.27
N ASP A 346 8.91 -33.97 14.46
CA ASP A 346 8.14 -32.89 15.09
C ASP A 346 8.16 -31.62 14.24
N ALA A 347 9.31 -31.28 13.66
CA ALA A 347 9.44 -30.13 12.75
C ALA A 347 8.64 -30.32 11.44
N TYR A 348 8.75 -31.49 10.79
CA TYR A 348 7.96 -31.78 9.58
C TYR A 348 6.45 -31.86 9.86
N GLN A 349 6.07 -32.40 11.01
CA GLN A 349 4.65 -32.40 11.43
C GLN A 349 4.13 -31.00 11.56
N ARG A 350 4.89 -30.12 12.21
CA ARG A 350 4.53 -28.71 12.34
C ARG A 350 4.44 -28.01 10.99
N ALA A 351 5.37 -28.27 10.08
CA ALA A 351 5.31 -27.76 8.71
C ALA A 351 4.05 -28.24 7.98
N SER A 352 3.66 -29.51 8.13
CA SER A 352 2.47 -30.09 7.52
C SER A 352 1.15 -29.53 8.10
N GLU A 353 1.12 -29.22 9.39
CA GLU A 353 -0.02 -28.55 10.03
C GLU A 353 -0.24 -27.14 9.47
N LEU A 354 0.86 -26.41 9.19
CA LEU A 354 0.82 -25.04 8.67
C LEU A 354 0.50 -24.98 7.17
N ASP A 355 0.98 -25.98 6.40
CA ASP A 355 0.67 -26.10 4.97
C ASP A 355 0.28 -27.55 4.62
N PRO A 356 -0.99 -27.93 4.87
CA PRO A 356 -1.47 -29.30 4.58
C PRO A 356 -1.53 -29.61 3.08
N SER A 357 -1.47 -28.61 2.22
CA SER A 357 -1.60 -28.78 0.76
C SER A 357 -0.28 -29.13 0.08
N ASN A 358 0.85 -28.92 0.74
CA ASN A 358 2.17 -29.11 0.16
C ASN A 358 2.55 -30.61 0.07
N PRO A 359 2.67 -31.17 -1.15
CA PRO A 359 2.95 -32.58 -1.33
C PRO A 359 4.37 -32.96 -0.87
N HIS A 360 5.34 -32.05 -0.96
CA HIS A 360 6.73 -32.32 -0.58
C HIS A 360 6.88 -32.52 0.93
N ILE A 361 6.22 -31.69 1.73
CA ILE A 361 6.22 -31.80 3.19
C ILE A 361 5.60 -33.14 3.59
N ARG A 362 4.45 -33.49 3.01
CA ARG A 362 3.71 -34.70 3.30
C ARG A 362 4.50 -35.96 2.94
N GLN A 363 5.09 -35.95 1.74
CA GLN A 363 5.93 -37.08 1.27
C GLN A 363 7.14 -37.33 2.19
N ARG A 364 7.80 -36.25 2.63
CA ARG A 364 8.97 -36.35 3.49
C ARG A 364 8.61 -36.91 4.87
N LEU A 365 7.51 -36.42 5.45
CA LEU A 365 6.98 -36.92 6.72
C LEU A 365 6.63 -38.42 6.65
N GLU A 366 5.94 -38.85 5.59
CA GLU A 366 5.59 -40.26 5.40
C GLU A 366 6.84 -41.17 5.26
N LEU A 367 7.86 -40.70 4.54
CA LEU A 367 9.11 -41.45 4.38
C LEU A 367 9.81 -41.66 5.74
N LEU A 368 9.89 -40.61 6.54
CA LEU A 368 10.54 -40.64 7.84
C LEU A 368 9.78 -41.52 8.85
N CYS A 369 8.43 -41.48 8.85
CA CYS A 369 7.60 -42.38 9.66
C CYS A 369 7.80 -43.88 9.29
N LYS A 370 7.93 -44.17 7.98
CA LYS A 370 8.18 -45.58 7.53
C LYS A 370 9.55 -46.08 7.95
N THR A 371 10.58 -45.28 7.91
CA THR A 371 11.93 -45.65 8.33
C THR A 371 12.01 -45.90 9.83
N GLN A 372 11.31 -45.17 10.67
CA GLN A 372 11.21 -45.43 12.11
C GLN A 372 10.41 -46.69 12.43
N GLY A 373 9.33 -46.98 11.70
CA GLY A 373 8.53 -48.20 11.88
C GLY A 373 9.26 -49.47 11.49
N SER A 374 10.28 -49.37 10.62
CA SER A 374 11.10 -50.50 10.19
C SER A 374 12.31 -50.78 11.11
N SER A 375 12.59 -49.85 12.03
CA SER A 375 13.73 -49.91 12.97
C SER A 375 13.30 -50.36 14.38
N ARG A 376 12.02 -50.65 14.58
CA ARG A 376 11.43 -51.30 15.75
C ARG A 376 11.07 -52.76 15.40
#